data_4af220b7c22dc82a18e4733465e64bd3
#
_entry.id   4af220b7c22dc82a18e4733465e64bd3
#
_cell.length_a   1.000
_cell.length_b   1.000
_cell.length_c   1.000
_cell.angle_alpha   90.00
_cell.angle_beta   90.00
_cell.angle_gamma   90.00
#
_symmetry.space_group_name_H-M   'P 1'
#
loop_
_entity.id
_entity.type
_entity.pdbx_description
1 polymer ?
#
loop_
_entity_poly.entity_id
_entity_poly.type
_entity_poly.pdbx_seq_one_letter_code
_entity_poly.pdbx_strand_id
1 'polypeptide(L)'
;MIWVNKVDDPKPFGVVKLDAHGIITEFVEKPQTFVNDLAIIGIYYFADGEYLRKEMQYLIDNDIKEKGEYQLTNAMENMKRKGARFKAGAVDVWMDCGNKNAMVDTNTKVLGFLKDAKGLVSGKVHNTNSVVVPPCFIGDDVVLQNSVVGPNVSIEAG
;
A
#
# COMPACT_ATOMS: atom_id res chain seq x y z
N MET A 1 -4.44 13.05 10.72
CA MET A 1 -3.44 11.99 10.96
C MET A 1 -3.09 11.37 9.63
N ILE A 2 -1.83 11.06 9.40
CA ILE A 2 -1.34 10.44 8.15
C ILE A 2 -0.62 9.16 8.55
N TRP A 3 -1.05 8.02 8.02
CA TRP A 3 -0.38 6.75 8.32
C TRP A 3 0.83 6.55 7.43
N VAL A 4 1.89 6.08 8.07
CA VAL A 4 3.21 5.86 7.44
C VAL A 4 3.75 4.48 7.79
N ASN A 5 4.58 3.95 6.91
CA ASN A 5 5.34 2.73 7.16
C ASN A 5 6.80 2.92 6.75
N LYS A 6 7.69 2.23 7.43
CA LYS A 6 9.11 2.23 7.08
C LYS A 6 9.33 1.34 5.85
N VAL A 7 10.06 1.87 4.86
CA VAL A 7 10.34 1.19 3.60
C VAL A 7 11.83 1.20 3.29
N ASP A 8 12.31 0.17 2.59
CA ASP A 8 13.72 0.09 2.18
C ASP A 8 14.05 1.05 1.02
N ASP A 9 13.13 1.20 0.06
CA ASP A 9 13.26 2.16 -1.03
C ASP A 9 12.12 3.20 -0.97
N PRO A 10 12.39 4.44 -0.51
CA PRO A 10 11.38 5.49 -0.41
C PRO A 10 11.07 6.21 -1.73
N LYS A 11 11.86 6.02 -2.79
CA LYS A 11 11.75 6.77 -4.04
C LYS A 11 10.38 6.71 -4.74
N PRO A 12 9.64 5.57 -4.71
CA PRO A 12 8.32 5.50 -5.34
C PRO A 12 7.21 6.23 -4.59
N PHE A 13 7.44 6.63 -3.34
CA PHE A 13 6.41 7.07 -2.41
C PHE A 13 6.55 8.54 -2.02
N GLY A 14 5.46 9.14 -1.56
CA GLY A 14 5.53 10.34 -0.74
C GLY A 14 6.11 9.98 0.63
N VAL A 15 7.08 10.73 1.11
CA VAL A 15 7.72 10.50 2.42
C VAL A 15 7.54 11.68 3.34
N VAL A 16 7.70 11.45 4.65
CA VAL A 16 7.57 12.48 5.67
C VAL A 16 8.80 12.56 6.57
N LYS A 17 9.11 13.76 7.07
CA LYS A 17 9.97 13.95 8.24
C LYS A 17 9.14 14.24 9.46
N LEU A 18 9.61 13.78 10.61
CA LEU A 18 8.92 13.95 11.90
C LEU A 18 9.81 14.74 12.87
N ASP A 19 9.17 15.47 13.77
CA ASP A 19 9.82 15.95 14.98
C ASP A 19 9.84 14.90 16.09
N ALA A 20 10.41 15.24 17.25
CA ALA A 20 10.52 14.36 18.41
C ALA A 20 9.15 13.97 19.03
N HIS A 21 8.08 14.65 18.63
CA HIS A 21 6.70 14.41 19.11
C HIS A 21 5.85 13.64 18.09
N GLY A 22 6.44 13.22 16.96
CA GLY A 22 5.74 12.51 15.88
C GLY A 22 4.86 13.43 15.02
N ILE A 23 5.14 14.74 15.03
CA ILE A 23 4.47 15.70 14.16
C ILE A 23 5.23 15.80 12.85
N ILE A 24 4.51 15.77 11.74
CA ILE A 24 5.10 15.88 10.41
C ILE A 24 5.60 17.29 10.17
N THR A 25 6.90 17.41 9.91
CA THR A 25 7.60 18.68 9.64
C THR A 25 7.78 18.93 8.15
N GLU A 26 7.74 17.89 7.32
CA GLU A 26 7.94 18.00 5.87
C GLU A 26 7.23 16.86 5.16
N PHE A 27 6.61 17.17 4.01
CA PHE A 27 6.12 16.21 3.02
C PHE A 27 6.97 16.32 1.75
N VAL A 28 7.48 15.20 1.24
CA VAL A 28 8.28 15.16 0.00
C VAL A 28 7.74 14.07 -0.91
N GLU A 29 7.26 14.45 -2.10
CA GLU A 29 6.74 13.51 -3.08
C GLU A 29 7.88 12.87 -3.88
N LYS A 30 7.92 11.54 -3.92
CA LYS A 30 8.84 10.74 -4.75
C LYS A 30 10.27 11.31 -4.78
N PRO A 31 10.98 11.35 -3.63
CA PRO A 31 12.25 12.03 -3.51
C PRO A 31 13.32 11.40 -4.43
N GLN A 32 14.11 12.24 -5.11
CA GLN A 32 15.21 11.76 -5.99
C GLN A 32 16.43 11.33 -5.17
N THR A 33 16.63 11.94 -4.02
CA THR A 33 17.67 11.61 -3.04
C THR A 33 17.02 11.11 -1.76
N PHE A 34 17.77 10.38 -0.94
CA PHE A 34 17.27 9.93 0.35
C PHE A 34 16.91 11.13 1.25
N VAL A 35 15.66 11.19 1.67
CA VAL A 35 15.10 12.19 2.60
C VAL A 35 14.73 11.56 3.93
N ASN A 36 13.99 10.47 3.87
CA ASN A 36 13.57 9.63 5.01
C ASN A 36 13.03 8.31 4.47
N ASP A 37 12.93 7.30 5.33
CA ASP A 37 12.38 5.98 5.00
C ASP A 37 10.91 5.80 5.42
N LEU A 38 10.26 6.86 5.96
CA LEU A 38 8.85 6.84 6.35
C LEU A 38 7.95 7.21 5.16
N ALA A 39 7.45 6.20 4.47
CA ALA A 39 6.53 6.33 3.34
C ALA A 39 5.07 6.52 3.79
N ILE A 40 4.36 7.41 3.11
CA ILE A 40 2.91 7.56 3.25
C ILE A 40 2.22 6.36 2.60
N ILE A 41 1.32 5.69 3.34
CA ILE A 41 0.70 4.44 2.89
C ILE A 41 -0.71 4.61 2.31
N GLY A 42 -1.12 5.83 2.01
CA GLY A 42 -2.41 6.10 1.40
C GLY A 42 -3.60 6.12 2.37
N ILE A 43 -3.35 6.08 3.69
CA ILE A 43 -4.39 6.19 4.72
C ILE A 43 -4.29 7.56 5.39
N TYR A 44 -5.40 8.30 5.37
CA TYR A 44 -5.45 9.68 5.84
C TYR A 44 -6.70 9.92 6.70
N TYR A 45 -6.55 10.73 7.75
CA TYR A 45 -7.66 11.31 8.48
C TYR A 45 -7.48 12.82 8.56
N PHE A 46 -8.43 13.55 8.02
CA PHE A 46 -8.50 15.01 8.08
C PHE A 46 -9.67 15.41 8.98
N ALA A 47 -9.40 16.19 10.03
CA ALA A 47 -10.46 16.73 10.89
C ALA A 47 -11.29 17.80 10.18
N ASP A 48 -10.67 18.52 9.24
CA ASP A 48 -11.30 19.54 8.39
C ASP A 48 -11.13 19.15 6.91
N GLY A 49 -12.11 18.44 6.39
CA GLY A 49 -12.15 18.02 4.97
C GLY A 49 -12.36 19.19 4.01
N GLU A 50 -13.06 20.24 4.45
CA GLU A 50 -13.29 21.44 3.63
C GLU A 50 -11.98 22.21 3.43
N TYR A 51 -11.12 22.27 4.45
CA TYR A 51 -9.81 22.88 4.31
C TYR A 51 -8.94 22.09 3.29
N LEU A 52 -8.92 20.76 3.37
CA LEU A 52 -8.25 19.94 2.36
C LEU A 52 -8.79 20.21 0.96
N ARG A 53 -10.11 20.21 0.78
CA ARG A 53 -10.77 20.48 -0.50
C ARG A 53 -10.31 21.82 -1.09
N LYS A 54 -10.23 22.88 -0.27
CA LYS A 54 -9.77 24.20 -0.70
C LYS A 54 -8.32 24.18 -1.17
N GLU A 55 -7.44 23.49 -0.47
CA GLU A 55 -6.03 23.39 -0.89
C GLU A 55 -5.84 22.55 -2.14
N MET A 56 -6.62 21.50 -2.31
CA MET A 56 -6.62 20.72 -3.56
C MET A 56 -7.15 21.56 -4.73
N GLN A 57 -8.24 22.31 -4.52
CA GLN A 57 -8.77 23.22 -5.54
C GLN A 57 -7.75 24.31 -5.90
N TYR A 58 -7.04 24.86 -4.90
CA TYR A 58 -5.96 25.83 -5.14
C TYR A 58 -4.86 25.26 -6.06
N LEU A 59 -4.46 23.98 -5.91
CA LEU A 59 -3.48 23.37 -6.80
C LEU A 59 -4.02 23.30 -8.24
N ILE A 60 -5.30 22.98 -8.42
CA ILE A 60 -5.95 22.87 -9.72
C ILE A 60 -6.06 24.24 -10.37
N ASP A 61 -6.59 25.24 -9.66
CA ASP A 61 -6.83 26.59 -10.16
C ASP A 61 -5.53 27.32 -10.57
N ASN A 62 -4.39 26.95 -9.95
CA ASN A 62 -3.08 27.55 -10.23
C ASN A 62 -2.18 26.62 -11.07
N ASP A 63 -2.72 25.49 -11.59
CA ASP A 63 -2.00 24.46 -12.36
C ASP A 63 -0.69 23.98 -11.70
N ILE A 64 -0.69 23.85 -10.35
CA ILE A 64 0.49 23.44 -9.57
C ILE A 64 0.60 21.91 -9.63
N LYS A 65 1.44 21.42 -10.50
CA LYS A 65 1.73 20.00 -10.73
C LYS A 65 3.17 19.65 -10.36
N GLU A 66 3.37 18.40 -9.97
CA GLU A 66 4.70 17.80 -9.85
C GLU A 66 4.77 16.58 -10.76
N LYS A 67 5.77 16.52 -11.63
CA LYS A 67 5.89 15.48 -12.68
C LYS A 67 4.63 15.31 -13.54
N GLY A 68 3.90 16.41 -13.79
CA GLY A 68 2.69 16.42 -14.61
C GLY A 68 1.40 16.03 -13.89
N GLU A 69 1.45 15.73 -12.58
CA GLU A 69 0.31 15.29 -11.77
C GLU A 69 0.04 16.25 -10.61
N TYR A 70 -1.24 16.41 -10.22
CA TYR A 70 -1.62 17.07 -8.98
C TYR A 70 -1.37 16.13 -7.81
N GLN A 71 -0.51 16.51 -6.89
CA GLN A 71 -0.09 15.65 -5.78
C GLN A 71 -0.80 16.06 -4.48
N LEU A 72 -1.38 15.08 -3.77
CA LEU A 72 -2.02 15.30 -2.47
C LEU A 72 -0.99 15.79 -1.43
N THR A 73 0.25 15.34 -1.52
CA THR A 73 1.36 15.78 -0.67
C THR A 73 1.60 17.28 -0.76
N ASN A 74 1.41 17.90 -1.95
CA ASN A 74 1.53 19.35 -2.13
C ASN A 74 0.38 20.11 -1.43
N ALA A 75 -0.85 19.59 -1.46
CA ALA A 75 -1.95 20.17 -0.71
C ALA A 75 -1.71 20.09 0.80
N MET A 76 -1.23 18.95 1.30
CA MET A 76 -0.89 18.78 2.72
C MET A 76 0.28 19.68 3.15
N GLU A 77 1.28 19.85 2.30
CA GLU A 77 2.39 20.78 2.56
C GLU A 77 1.91 22.22 2.64
N ASN A 78 0.98 22.65 1.75
CA ASN A 78 0.35 23.96 1.82
C ASN A 78 -0.45 24.15 3.13
N MET A 79 -1.27 23.16 3.51
CA MET A 79 -2.00 23.18 4.78
C MET A 79 -1.04 23.34 5.96
N LYS A 80 0.05 22.58 5.98
CA LYS A 80 1.08 22.64 7.01
C LYS A 80 1.73 24.04 7.09
N ARG A 81 2.12 24.63 5.96
CA ARG A 81 2.67 26.00 5.88
C ARG A 81 1.72 27.04 6.40
N LYS A 82 0.41 26.80 6.28
CA LYS A 82 -0.68 27.65 6.81
C LYS A 82 -1.05 27.32 8.27
N GLY A 83 -0.27 26.49 8.95
CA GLY A 83 -0.40 26.18 10.37
C GLY A 83 -1.15 24.92 10.74
N ALA A 84 -1.62 24.12 9.78
CA ALA A 84 -2.17 22.80 10.07
C ALA A 84 -1.11 21.86 10.62
N ARG A 85 -1.47 21.09 11.65
CA ARG A 85 -0.57 20.10 12.27
C ARG A 85 -0.99 18.69 11.87
N PHE A 86 -0.07 17.94 11.31
CA PHE A 86 -0.25 16.55 10.95
C PHE A 86 0.54 15.65 11.89
N LYS A 87 -0.11 14.63 12.45
CA LYS A 87 0.55 13.61 13.26
C LYS A 87 0.71 12.34 12.41
N ALA A 88 1.88 11.72 12.49
CA ALA A 88 2.10 10.41 11.88
C ALA A 88 1.46 9.32 12.74
N GLY A 89 0.83 8.35 12.08
CA GLY A 89 0.43 7.07 12.66
C GLY A 89 1.29 5.96 12.07
N ALA A 90 1.76 5.04 12.89
CA ALA A 90 2.49 3.86 12.42
C ALA A 90 1.53 2.68 12.24
N VAL A 91 1.90 1.75 11.35
CA VAL A 91 1.28 0.43 11.21
C VAL A 91 2.36 -0.64 11.35
N ASP A 92 2.00 -1.79 11.90
CA ASP A 92 2.94 -2.90 12.09
C ASP A 92 3.22 -3.62 10.75
N VAL A 93 2.20 -3.73 9.92
CA VAL A 93 2.30 -4.40 8.61
C VAL A 93 1.59 -3.58 7.56
N TRP A 94 2.31 -3.31 6.49
CA TRP A 94 1.76 -2.73 5.26
C TRP A 94 2.09 -3.61 4.07
N MET A 95 1.09 -3.87 3.23
CA MET A 95 1.20 -4.69 2.04
C MET A 95 0.69 -3.89 0.86
N ASP A 96 1.60 -3.56 -0.05
CA ASP A 96 1.30 -2.81 -1.26
C ASP A 96 0.86 -3.75 -2.39
N CYS A 97 0.03 -3.24 -3.30
CA CYS A 97 -0.40 -3.92 -4.52
C CYS A 97 -0.24 -3.02 -5.75
N GLY A 98 0.57 -1.98 -5.67
CA GLY A 98 0.74 -0.96 -6.70
C GLY A 98 1.47 -1.42 -7.97
N ASN A 99 2.15 -2.57 -7.91
CA ASN A 99 2.81 -3.16 -9.07
C ASN A 99 2.87 -4.69 -8.96
N LYS A 100 3.25 -5.36 -10.07
CA LYS A 100 3.26 -6.83 -10.15
C LYS A 100 4.12 -7.53 -9.07
N ASN A 101 5.28 -6.96 -8.74
CA ASN A 101 6.17 -7.56 -7.74
C ASN A 101 5.58 -7.40 -6.34
N ALA A 102 5.08 -6.20 -6.01
CA ALA A 102 4.39 -5.94 -4.76
C ALA A 102 3.15 -6.84 -4.57
N MET A 103 2.38 -7.10 -5.65
CA MET A 103 1.25 -8.04 -5.60
C MET A 103 1.70 -9.46 -5.25
N VAL A 104 2.77 -9.96 -5.87
CA VAL A 104 3.30 -11.31 -5.60
C VAL A 104 3.80 -11.41 -4.15
N ASP A 105 4.53 -10.38 -3.68
CA ASP A 105 5.01 -10.33 -2.30
C ASP A 105 3.86 -10.25 -1.29
N THR A 106 2.84 -9.43 -1.58
CA THR A 106 1.63 -9.33 -0.76
C THR A 106 0.87 -10.65 -0.71
N ASN A 107 0.67 -11.32 -1.86
CA ASN A 107 0.03 -12.63 -1.92
C ASN A 107 0.79 -13.65 -1.06
N THR A 108 2.12 -13.68 -1.17
CA THR A 108 2.99 -14.56 -0.37
C THR A 108 2.81 -14.31 1.14
N LYS A 109 2.81 -13.03 1.57
CA LYS A 109 2.61 -12.64 2.97
C LYS A 109 1.22 -13.03 3.48
N VAL A 110 0.16 -12.74 2.69
CA VAL A 110 -1.23 -13.07 3.06
C VAL A 110 -1.40 -14.58 3.22
N LEU A 111 -0.91 -15.39 2.27
CA LEU A 111 -0.96 -16.84 2.38
C LEU A 111 -0.14 -17.36 3.56
N GLY A 112 0.98 -16.70 3.89
CA GLY A 112 1.77 -17.00 5.08
C GLY A 112 1.00 -16.76 6.38
N PHE A 113 0.20 -15.69 6.48
CA PHE A 113 -0.68 -15.45 7.63
C PHE A 113 -1.82 -16.46 7.71
N LEU A 114 -2.30 -16.93 6.58
CA LEU A 114 -3.42 -17.86 6.48
C LEU A 114 -2.99 -19.35 6.47
N LYS A 115 -1.71 -19.66 6.56
CA LYS A 115 -1.18 -21.03 6.37
C LYS A 115 -1.88 -22.13 7.19
N ASP A 116 -2.38 -21.76 8.39
CA ASP A 116 -3.06 -22.68 9.30
C ASP A 116 -4.60 -22.60 9.18
N ALA A 117 -5.11 -21.74 8.28
CA ALA A 117 -6.54 -21.62 8.04
C ALA A 117 -7.08 -22.82 7.26
N LYS A 118 -8.29 -23.27 7.63
CA LYS A 118 -8.96 -24.35 6.91
C LYS A 118 -9.63 -23.80 5.65
N GLY A 119 -9.67 -24.62 4.60
CA GLY A 119 -10.44 -24.32 3.39
C GLY A 119 -9.72 -23.41 2.39
N LEU A 120 -8.42 -23.22 2.53
CA LEU A 120 -7.62 -22.49 1.50
C LEU A 120 -7.62 -23.22 0.17
N VAL A 121 -7.69 -24.56 0.18
CA VAL A 121 -7.90 -25.37 -1.02
C VAL A 121 -9.32 -25.90 -0.94
N SER A 122 -10.15 -25.57 -1.94
CA SER A 122 -11.54 -26.01 -1.97
C SER A 122 -11.63 -27.54 -2.12
N GLY A 123 -12.61 -28.14 -1.44
CA GLY A 123 -12.97 -29.55 -1.62
C GLY A 123 -13.56 -29.87 -2.99
N LYS A 124 -13.88 -28.86 -3.81
CA LYS A 124 -14.42 -29.02 -5.18
C LYS A 124 -13.34 -28.89 -6.25
N VAL A 125 -12.05 -28.86 -5.88
CA VAL A 125 -10.94 -28.86 -6.84
C VAL A 125 -10.85 -30.24 -7.53
N HIS A 126 -10.86 -30.23 -8.85
CA HIS A 126 -10.65 -31.43 -9.68
C HIS A 126 -9.16 -31.63 -9.93
N ASN A 127 -8.54 -32.54 -9.18
CA ASN A 127 -7.11 -32.79 -9.28
C ASN A 127 -6.83 -34.13 -10.00
N THR A 128 -6.13 -34.05 -11.15
CA THR A 128 -5.66 -35.20 -11.91
C THR A 128 -4.15 -35.14 -12.04
N ASN A 129 -3.44 -36.06 -11.39
CA ASN A 129 -1.98 -36.17 -11.45
C ASN A 129 -1.23 -34.87 -11.18
N SER A 130 -1.69 -34.09 -10.17
CA SER A 130 -1.07 -32.81 -9.80
C SER A 130 -0.72 -32.74 -8.31
N VAL A 131 0.29 -31.94 -7.97
CA VAL A 131 0.77 -31.74 -6.62
C VAL A 131 0.52 -30.27 -6.22
N VAL A 132 -0.09 -30.07 -5.05
CA VAL A 132 -0.26 -28.75 -4.45
C VAL A 132 0.73 -28.60 -3.30
N VAL A 133 1.59 -27.59 -3.36
CA VAL A 133 2.59 -27.27 -2.34
C VAL A 133 2.09 -26.07 -1.53
N PRO A 134 1.69 -26.26 -0.25
CA PRO A 134 1.19 -25.17 0.59
C PRO A 134 2.29 -24.12 0.91
N PRO A 135 1.88 -22.88 1.30
CA PRO A 135 0.50 -22.39 1.35
C PRO A 135 0.00 -22.00 -0.06
N CYS A 136 -1.25 -22.39 -0.37
CA CYS A 136 -1.94 -22.04 -1.61
C CYS A 136 -3.39 -21.69 -1.33
N PHE A 137 -3.97 -20.80 -2.12
CA PHE A 137 -5.40 -20.62 -2.23
C PHE A 137 -5.88 -21.18 -3.57
N ILE A 138 -6.86 -22.10 -3.53
CA ILE A 138 -7.44 -22.67 -4.75
C ILE A 138 -8.95 -22.70 -4.57
N GLY A 139 -9.65 -21.92 -5.37
CA GLY A 139 -11.09 -21.75 -5.33
C GLY A 139 -11.90 -22.96 -5.81
N ASP A 140 -13.23 -22.81 -5.78
CA ASP A 140 -14.15 -23.83 -6.23
C ASP A 140 -13.98 -24.15 -7.72
N ASP A 141 -14.22 -25.40 -8.09
CA ASP A 141 -14.34 -25.91 -9.46
C ASP A 141 -13.06 -25.75 -10.32
N VAL A 142 -11.92 -25.39 -9.71
CA VAL A 142 -10.62 -25.34 -10.38
C VAL A 142 -10.18 -26.74 -10.82
N VAL A 143 -9.72 -26.87 -12.06
CA VAL A 143 -9.20 -28.11 -12.63
C VAL A 143 -7.67 -28.05 -12.68
N LEU A 144 -7.01 -28.95 -11.95
CA LEU A 144 -5.55 -29.13 -11.97
C LEU A 144 -5.22 -30.43 -12.71
N GLN A 145 -4.38 -30.34 -13.75
CA GLN A 145 -3.99 -31.52 -14.54
C GLN A 145 -2.49 -31.52 -14.83
N ASN A 146 -1.82 -32.63 -14.48
CA ASN A 146 -0.39 -32.87 -14.73
C ASN A 146 0.50 -31.68 -14.31
N SER A 147 0.23 -31.07 -13.14
CA SER A 147 0.82 -29.79 -12.72
C SER A 147 1.41 -29.86 -11.31
N VAL A 148 2.35 -28.97 -11.04
CA VAL A 148 2.79 -28.63 -9.69
C VAL A 148 2.37 -27.20 -9.41
N VAL A 149 1.57 -26.98 -8.35
CA VAL A 149 1.03 -25.69 -7.97
C VAL A 149 1.55 -25.30 -6.59
N GLY A 150 2.16 -24.12 -6.50
CA GLY A 150 2.69 -23.59 -5.25
C GLY A 150 4.20 -23.70 -5.09
N PRO A 151 4.74 -23.26 -3.93
CA PRO A 151 3.99 -22.57 -2.87
C PRO A 151 3.61 -21.13 -3.26
N ASN A 152 2.76 -20.50 -2.45
CA ASN A 152 2.35 -19.09 -2.56
C ASN A 152 1.57 -18.76 -3.86
N VAL A 153 0.78 -19.71 -4.33
CA VAL A 153 -0.10 -19.51 -5.49
C VAL A 153 -1.54 -19.31 -5.03
N SER A 154 -2.22 -18.34 -5.65
CA SER A 154 -3.66 -18.14 -5.53
C SER A 154 -4.33 -18.36 -6.88
N ILE A 155 -5.31 -19.25 -6.93
CA ILE A 155 -6.13 -19.54 -8.11
C ILE A 155 -7.59 -19.31 -7.70
N GLU A 156 -8.23 -18.38 -8.36
CA GLU A 156 -9.67 -18.11 -8.15
C GLU A 156 -10.53 -19.24 -8.69
N ALA A 157 -11.82 -19.24 -8.31
CA ALA A 157 -12.80 -20.20 -8.81
C ALA A 157 -12.87 -20.18 -10.34
N GLY A 158 -12.91 -21.35 -10.95
CA GLY A 158 -12.89 -21.57 -12.41
C GLY A 158 -14.26 -21.74 -13.02
#